data_6d4c7460b95c508c131c06fbe801c1bf
#
_entry.id   6d4c7460b95c508c131c06fbe801c1bf
#
_cell.length_a   1.000
_cell.length_b   1.000
_cell.length_c   1.000
_cell.angle_alpha   90.00
_cell.angle_beta   90.00
_cell.angle_gamma   90.00
#
_symmetry.space_group_name_H-M   'P 1'
#
loop_
_entity.id
_entity.type
_entity.pdbx_description
1 polymer ?
#
loop_
_entity_poly.entity_id
_entity_poly.type
_entity_poly.pdbx_seq_one_letter_code
_entity_poly.pdbx_strand_id
1 'polypeptide(L)'
;DPKAFKYNAVGYLQISPEVMHKDVATIYEQQKAIGYDSEFIEGKQDSMKYMKNIFHDWQAKGITSVLHEKRGGYANNSAAIYGIADKAEALGVKIITGTEVTGFKKGSNSRAVTGVVTTKGTIECEQVVVGAGPWVKSFWDKLELPNKISIKDQKGVTHKNYPMWIYWFLTEGVLG
;
A
#
# COMPACT_ATOMS: atom_id res chain seq x y z
N ASP A 1 14.72 14.77 3.85
CA ASP A 1 15.86 14.90 4.78
C ASP A 1 16.37 13.51 5.16
N PRO A 2 17.62 13.14 4.81
CA PRO A 2 18.17 11.83 5.15
C PRO A 2 18.32 11.59 6.66
N LYS A 3 18.15 12.60 7.49
CA LYS A 3 18.19 12.51 8.94
C LYS A 3 16.81 12.31 9.58
N ALA A 4 15.73 12.48 8.84
CA ALA A 4 14.37 12.40 9.37
C ALA A 4 14.04 11.00 9.90
N PHE A 5 14.49 9.93 9.21
CA PHE A 5 14.42 8.56 9.69
C PHE A 5 15.51 7.70 9.05
N LYS A 6 15.84 6.59 9.70
CA LYS A 6 16.82 5.63 9.20
C LYS A 6 16.13 4.52 8.46
N TYR A 7 16.53 4.29 7.21
CA TYR A 7 16.22 3.07 6.48
C TYR A 7 17.31 2.03 6.73
N ASN A 8 16.93 0.81 7.11
CA ASN A 8 17.82 -0.30 7.35
C ASN A 8 17.69 -1.29 6.19
N ALA A 9 18.63 -1.25 5.25
CA ALA A 9 18.68 -2.12 4.08
C ALA A 9 19.21 -3.51 4.50
N VAL A 10 18.36 -4.34 5.07
CA VAL A 10 18.68 -5.67 5.57
C VAL A 10 18.26 -6.79 4.61
N GLY A 11 17.69 -6.43 3.46
CA GLY A 11 17.06 -7.34 2.53
C GLY A 11 15.58 -7.62 2.88
N TYR A 12 14.87 -8.18 1.90
CA TYR A 12 13.53 -8.73 2.07
C TYR A 12 13.48 -10.11 1.41
N LEU A 13 12.94 -11.09 2.11
CA LEU A 13 12.85 -12.47 1.65
C LEU A 13 11.38 -12.86 1.50
N GLN A 14 10.94 -13.10 0.27
CA GLN A 14 9.69 -13.77 -0.02
C GLN A 14 9.96 -15.27 -0.12
N ILE A 15 9.47 -16.02 0.85
CA ILE A 15 9.69 -17.46 0.98
C ILE A 15 8.38 -18.17 0.70
N SER A 16 8.35 -19.09 -0.28
CA SER A 16 7.10 -19.57 -0.82
C SER A 16 7.09 -21.10 -1.06
N PRO A 17 5.93 -21.74 -0.85
CA PRO A 17 5.72 -23.15 -1.24
C PRO A 17 5.47 -23.24 -2.76
N GLU A 18 5.45 -24.48 -3.28
CA GLU A 18 5.29 -24.79 -4.70
C GLU A 18 4.06 -24.14 -5.34
N VAL A 19 2.95 -24.07 -4.61
CA VAL A 19 1.70 -23.49 -5.13
C VAL A 19 1.84 -22.01 -5.53
N MET A 20 2.78 -21.28 -4.91
CA MET A 20 3.05 -19.86 -5.21
C MET A 20 4.25 -19.64 -6.14
N HIS A 21 4.93 -20.72 -6.56
CA HIS A 21 6.15 -20.64 -7.34
C HIS A 21 6.00 -19.78 -8.60
N LYS A 22 4.95 -20.02 -9.38
CA LYS A 22 4.69 -19.31 -10.64
C LYS A 22 4.48 -17.80 -10.43
N ASP A 23 3.80 -17.42 -9.36
CA ASP A 23 3.52 -16.01 -9.06
C ASP A 23 4.81 -15.30 -8.66
N VAL A 24 5.62 -15.93 -7.80
CA VAL A 24 6.90 -15.38 -7.36
C VAL A 24 7.91 -15.29 -8.52
N ALA A 25 7.96 -16.30 -9.39
CA ALA A 25 8.77 -16.26 -10.61
C ALA A 25 8.35 -15.08 -11.53
N THR A 26 7.05 -14.85 -11.67
CA THR A 26 6.53 -13.71 -12.45
C THR A 26 6.97 -12.38 -11.85
N ILE A 27 6.94 -12.24 -10.53
CA ILE A 27 7.42 -11.04 -9.82
C ILE A 27 8.92 -10.83 -10.11
N TYR A 28 9.72 -11.89 -10.01
CA TYR A 28 11.15 -11.82 -10.31
C TYR A 28 11.43 -11.34 -11.74
N GLU A 29 10.74 -11.87 -12.75
CA GLU A 29 10.91 -11.44 -14.14
C GLU A 29 10.50 -9.97 -14.34
N GLN A 30 9.46 -9.50 -13.65
CA GLN A 30 9.08 -8.08 -13.66
C GLN A 30 10.14 -7.20 -13.02
N GLN A 31 10.70 -7.61 -11.88
CA GLN A 31 11.78 -6.90 -11.21
C GLN A 31 13.03 -6.82 -12.09
N LYS A 32 13.40 -7.94 -12.71
CA LYS A 32 14.52 -8.02 -13.65
C LYS A 32 14.33 -7.09 -14.86
N ALA A 33 13.12 -7.04 -15.41
CA ALA A 33 12.79 -6.19 -16.55
C ALA A 33 12.98 -4.68 -16.27
N ILE A 34 12.81 -4.25 -15.02
CA ILE A 34 13.05 -2.87 -14.58
C ILE A 34 14.43 -2.63 -14.00
N GLY A 35 15.32 -3.63 -14.04
CA GLY A 35 16.68 -3.54 -13.50
C GLY A 35 16.76 -3.53 -11.97
N TYR A 36 15.74 -4.09 -11.29
CA TYR A 36 15.75 -4.19 -9.84
C TYR A 36 16.65 -5.36 -9.38
N ASP A 37 17.50 -5.10 -8.37
CA ASP A 37 18.48 -6.07 -7.85
C ASP A 37 17.78 -7.07 -6.91
N SER A 38 17.40 -8.22 -7.46
CA SER A 38 16.83 -9.35 -6.74
C SER A 38 17.46 -10.66 -7.20
N GLU A 39 17.34 -11.68 -6.39
CA GLU A 39 17.83 -13.04 -6.65
C GLU A 39 16.68 -14.03 -6.44
N PHE A 40 16.46 -14.92 -7.41
CA PHE A 40 15.41 -15.93 -7.32
C PHE A 40 16.03 -17.31 -7.25
N ILE A 41 15.74 -18.03 -6.18
CA ILE A 41 16.22 -19.37 -5.90
C ILE A 41 15.06 -20.33 -6.03
N GLU A 42 15.23 -21.36 -6.87
CA GLU A 42 14.23 -22.35 -7.20
C GLU A 42 14.63 -23.73 -6.70
N GLY A 43 13.62 -24.52 -6.32
CA GLY A 43 13.79 -25.87 -5.87
C GLY A 43 14.01 -25.99 -4.37
N LYS A 44 13.47 -27.09 -3.82
CA LYS A 44 13.46 -27.38 -2.37
C LYS A 44 14.84 -27.40 -1.75
N GLN A 45 15.82 -28.04 -2.44
CA GLN A 45 17.18 -28.21 -1.91
C GLN A 45 17.94 -26.88 -1.91
N ASP A 46 17.88 -26.16 -3.02
CA ASP A 46 18.58 -24.87 -3.18
C ASP A 46 17.98 -23.79 -2.29
N SER A 47 16.65 -23.73 -2.19
CA SER A 47 15.95 -22.85 -1.25
C SER A 47 16.35 -23.12 0.20
N MET A 48 16.41 -24.41 0.59
CA MET A 48 16.84 -24.80 1.93
C MET A 48 18.30 -24.43 2.20
N LYS A 49 19.18 -24.67 1.23
CA LYS A 49 20.61 -24.31 1.32
C LYS A 49 20.78 -22.80 1.43
N TYR A 50 20.07 -22.05 0.60
CA TYR A 50 20.11 -20.59 0.61
C TYR A 50 19.66 -20.02 1.95
N MET A 51 18.54 -20.49 2.47
CA MET A 51 18.00 -20.04 3.76
C MET A 51 18.92 -20.38 4.93
N LYS A 52 19.54 -21.57 4.93
CA LYS A 52 20.53 -21.95 5.96
C LYS A 52 21.82 -21.14 5.92
N ASN A 53 22.20 -20.61 4.76
CA ASN A 53 23.35 -19.70 4.67
C ASN A 53 23.06 -18.34 5.34
N ILE A 54 21.78 -17.92 5.35
CA ILE A 54 21.37 -16.66 6.00
C ILE A 54 21.03 -16.91 7.48
N PHE A 55 20.28 -17.97 7.75
CA PHE A 55 19.81 -18.36 9.08
C PHE A 55 20.24 -19.80 9.36
N HIS A 56 21.33 -19.99 10.07
CA HIS A 56 21.95 -21.32 10.31
C HIS A 56 21.02 -22.31 11.00
N ASP A 57 20.05 -21.83 11.78
CA ASP A 57 19.04 -22.60 12.50
C ASP A 57 17.73 -22.80 11.72
N TRP A 58 17.70 -22.44 10.43
CA TRP A 58 16.50 -22.56 9.59
C TRP A 58 15.99 -23.99 9.48
N GLN A 59 14.71 -24.21 9.82
CA GLN A 59 14.07 -25.53 9.86
C GLN A 59 12.77 -25.65 9.07
N ALA A 60 12.27 -24.55 8.48
CA ALA A 60 10.99 -24.57 7.78
C ALA A 60 11.01 -25.56 6.61
N LYS A 61 9.92 -26.32 6.49
CA LYS A 61 9.72 -27.34 5.46
C LYS A 61 8.71 -26.86 4.42
N GLY A 62 8.74 -27.48 3.24
CA GLY A 62 7.76 -27.18 2.18
C GLY A 62 8.06 -25.94 1.36
N ILE A 63 9.19 -25.31 1.56
CA ILE A 63 9.67 -24.17 0.80
C ILE A 63 10.32 -24.68 -0.49
N THR A 64 9.93 -24.10 -1.62
CA THR A 64 10.44 -24.43 -2.96
C THR A 64 10.92 -23.22 -3.75
N SER A 65 10.66 -22.00 -3.23
CA SER A 65 11.12 -20.77 -3.87
C SER A 65 11.49 -19.73 -2.82
N VAL A 66 12.56 -18.99 -3.10
CA VAL A 66 12.97 -17.80 -2.33
C VAL A 66 13.25 -16.68 -3.31
N LEU A 67 12.55 -15.56 -3.17
CA LEU A 67 12.89 -14.30 -3.85
C LEU A 67 13.55 -13.38 -2.81
N HIS A 68 14.80 -13.03 -3.04
CA HIS A 68 15.55 -12.14 -2.17
C HIS A 68 15.76 -10.77 -2.82
N GLU A 69 15.09 -9.78 -2.30
CA GLU A 69 15.27 -8.37 -2.65
C GLU A 69 16.36 -7.75 -1.78
N LYS A 70 17.59 -7.70 -2.30
CA LYS A 70 18.79 -7.29 -1.53
C LYS A 70 18.71 -5.84 -1.04
N ARG A 71 18.00 -5.00 -1.75
CA ARG A 71 17.78 -3.58 -1.39
C ARG A 71 16.54 -3.37 -0.54
N GLY A 72 15.77 -4.42 -0.27
CA GLY A 72 14.65 -4.39 0.67
C GLY A 72 15.11 -4.07 2.09
N GLY A 73 14.17 -3.75 2.96
CA GLY A 73 14.50 -3.43 4.35
C GLY A 73 13.35 -2.79 5.09
N TYR A 74 13.65 -2.13 6.18
CA TYR A 74 12.65 -1.48 7.01
C TYR A 74 13.08 -0.11 7.52
N ALA A 75 12.10 0.71 7.83
CA ALA A 75 12.25 1.91 8.62
C ALA A 75 11.30 1.85 9.83
N ASN A 76 11.64 2.53 10.90
CA ASN A 76 10.71 2.67 12.02
C ASN A 76 9.49 3.47 11.54
N ASN A 77 8.29 2.89 11.71
CA ASN A 77 7.05 3.43 11.18
C ASN A 77 6.76 4.84 11.72
N SER A 78 6.81 5.01 13.03
CA SER A 78 6.55 6.32 13.66
C SER A 78 7.58 7.37 13.22
N ALA A 79 8.87 7.01 13.19
CA ALA A 79 9.92 7.93 12.75
C ALA A 79 9.75 8.34 11.28
N ALA A 80 9.35 7.40 10.41
CA ALA A 80 9.08 7.70 9.00
C ALA A 80 7.90 8.66 8.83
N ILE A 81 6.79 8.43 9.56
CA ILE A 81 5.62 9.29 9.50
C ILE A 81 5.93 10.69 10.02
N TYR A 82 6.55 10.80 11.19
CA TYR A 82 6.92 12.11 11.75
C TYR A 82 7.95 12.83 10.89
N GLY A 83 8.95 12.12 10.36
CA GLY A 83 9.94 12.73 9.47
C GLY A 83 9.34 13.27 8.17
N ILE A 84 8.33 12.59 7.62
CA ILE A 84 7.58 13.09 6.46
C ILE A 84 6.73 14.31 6.85
N ALA A 85 6.11 14.29 8.03
CA ALA A 85 5.34 15.42 8.55
C ALA A 85 6.21 16.66 8.72
N ASP A 86 7.35 16.52 9.41
CA ASP A 86 8.32 17.62 9.61
C ASP A 86 8.79 18.19 8.27
N LYS A 87 9.04 17.33 7.29
CA LYS A 87 9.43 17.77 5.94
C LYS A 87 8.31 18.52 5.23
N ALA A 88 7.07 18.05 5.36
CA ALA A 88 5.91 18.71 4.77
C ALA A 88 5.70 20.11 5.38
N GLU A 89 5.78 20.24 6.72
CA GLU A 89 5.67 21.53 7.41
C GLU A 89 6.79 22.49 7.01
N ALA A 90 8.02 22.00 6.87
CA ALA A 90 9.15 22.79 6.38
C ALA A 90 8.97 23.31 4.94
N LEU A 91 8.10 22.66 4.16
CA LEU A 91 7.69 23.08 2.82
C LEU A 91 6.42 23.92 2.79
N GLY A 92 5.90 24.33 3.96
CA GLY A 92 4.73 25.19 4.08
C GLY A 92 3.40 24.46 4.19
N VAL A 93 3.39 23.15 4.28
CA VAL A 93 2.15 22.37 4.51
C VAL A 93 1.69 22.61 5.96
N LYS A 94 0.40 22.89 6.12
CA LYS A 94 -0.22 23.05 7.45
C LYS A 94 -0.83 21.72 7.89
N ILE A 95 -0.30 21.15 8.95
CA ILE A 95 -0.83 19.91 9.57
C ILE A 95 -1.77 20.31 10.72
N ILE A 96 -3.03 19.89 10.65
CA ILE A 96 -4.05 20.21 11.65
C ILE A 96 -4.49 18.93 12.34
N THR A 97 -4.00 18.70 13.53
CA THR A 97 -4.34 17.53 14.35
C THR A 97 -5.54 17.78 15.25
N GLY A 98 -6.12 16.68 15.79
CA GLY A 98 -7.29 16.76 16.68
C GLY A 98 -8.48 17.43 16.03
N THR A 99 -8.67 17.20 14.73
CA THR A 99 -9.72 17.81 13.91
C THR A 99 -10.36 16.73 13.06
N GLU A 100 -11.65 16.49 13.30
CA GLU A 100 -12.42 15.50 12.56
C GLU A 100 -13.09 16.13 11.35
N VAL A 101 -13.04 15.46 10.20
CA VAL A 101 -13.80 15.81 8.99
C VAL A 101 -15.20 15.25 9.11
N THR A 102 -16.20 16.13 9.21
CA THR A 102 -17.61 15.78 9.37
C THR A 102 -18.37 15.77 8.04
N GLY A 103 -17.85 16.44 6.98
CA GLY A 103 -18.51 16.49 5.71
C GLY A 103 -17.70 17.28 4.66
N PHE A 104 -18.36 17.57 3.54
CA PHE A 104 -17.80 18.32 2.43
C PHE A 104 -18.74 19.43 1.99
N LYS A 105 -18.19 20.61 1.68
CA LYS A 105 -18.92 21.69 1.03
C LYS A 105 -18.91 21.44 -0.48
N LYS A 106 -20.08 21.42 -1.07
CA LYS A 106 -20.27 21.22 -2.51
C LYS A 106 -20.55 22.55 -3.21
N GLY A 107 -20.04 22.71 -4.42
CA GLY A 107 -20.36 23.86 -5.27
C GLY A 107 -21.81 23.84 -5.78
N SER A 108 -22.22 24.88 -6.41
CA SER A 108 -23.60 25.08 -6.90
C SER A 108 -24.09 24.00 -7.88
N ASN A 109 -23.15 23.34 -8.60
CA ASN A 109 -23.47 22.24 -9.52
C ASN A 109 -23.41 20.86 -8.85
N SER A 110 -23.23 20.78 -7.52
CA SER A 110 -23.11 19.58 -6.67
C SER A 110 -22.00 18.58 -7.06
N ARG A 111 -21.22 18.82 -8.10
CA ARG A 111 -20.14 17.93 -8.58
C ARG A 111 -18.75 18.31 -8.07
N ALA A 112 -18.53 19.59 -7.79
CA ALA A 112 -17.26 20.08 -7.28
C ALA A 112 -17.30 20.15 -5.75
N VAL A 113 -16.25 19.66 -5.09
CA VAL A 113 -15.99 19.92 -3.68
C VAL A 113 -15.28 21.27 -3.60
N THR A 114 -15.80 22.18 -2.78
CA THR A 114 -15.25 23.53 -2.57
C THR A 114 -14.75 23.76 -1.15
N GLY A 115 -14.86 22.75 -0.30
CA GLY A 115 -14.36 22.82 1.05
C GLY A 115 -14.57 21.55 1.85
N VAL A 116 -13.87 21.48 2.96
CA VAL A 116 -13.95 20.37 3.95
C VAL A 116 -14.58 20.92 5.22
N VAL A 117 -15.69 20.32 5.66
CA VAL A 117 -16.36 20.66 6.92
C VAL A 117 -15.71 19.86 8.04
N THR A 118 -15.30 20.54 9.08
CA THR A 118 -14.64 19.92 10.23
C THR A 118 -15.28 20.30 11.55
N THR A 119 -14.92 19.63 12.63
CA THR A 119 -15.32 19.98 14.02
C THR A 119 -14.82 21.35 14.47
N LYS A 120 -13.88 21.96 13.72
CA LYS A 120 -13.30 23.28 14.04
C LYS A 120 -13.66 24.37 13.01
N GLY A 121 -14.59 24.07 12.11
CA GLY A 121 -15.01 25.00 11.05
C GLY A 121 -14.76 24.45 9.66
N THR A 122 -15.05 25.23 8.64
CA THR A 122 -14.89 24.85 7.24
C THR A 122 -13.56 25.36 6.68
N ILE A 123 -12.86 24.49 5.96
CA ILE A 123 -11.65 24.81 5.21
C ILE A 123 -12.02 24.86 3.74
N GLU A 124 -11.93 26.05 3.12
CA GLU A 124 -12.16 26.21 1.69
C GLU A 124 -10.97 25.64 0.91
N CYS A 125 -11.25 24.92 -0.17
CA CYS A 125 -10.24 24.32 -1.02
C CYS A 125 -10.78 24.01 -2.42
N GLU A 126 -9.89 23.91 -3.39
CA GLU A 126 -10.23 23.57 -4.78
C GLU A 126 -10.13 22.06 -5.04
N GLN A 127 -9.34 21.37 -4.25
CA GLN A 127 -9.12 19.92 -4.38
C GLN A 127 -9.01 19.27 -3.00
N VAL A 128 -9.50 18.05 -2.89
CA VAL A 128 -9.40 17.22 -1.69
C VAL A 128 -8.81 15.86 -2.04
N VAL A 129 -7.78 15.45 -1.32
CA VAL A 129 -7.24 14.11 -1.37
C VAL A 129 -7.62 13.39 -0.08
N VAL A 130 -8.32 12.26 -0.21
CA VAL A 130 -8.72 11.43 0.92
C VAL A 130 -7.72 10.30 1.09
N GLY A 131 -6.84 10.42 2.10
CA GLY A 131 -5.85 9.40 2.46
C GLY A 131 -6.19 8.71 3.79
N ALA A 132 -7.45 8.29 3.97
CA ALA A 132 -8.00 7.83 5.24
C ALA A 132 -7.82 6.31 5.52
N GLY A 133 -7.07 5.58 4.67
CA GLY A 133 -6.86 4.14 4.85
C GLY A 133 -8.19 3.37 4.99
N PRO A 134 -8.36 2.49 5.99
CA PRO A 134 -9.59 1.69 6.18
C PRO A 134 -10.85 2.52 6.38
N TRP A 135 -10.73 3.77 6.80
CA TRP A 135 -11.87 4.67 7.02
C TRP A 135 -12.36 5.39 5.77
N VAL A 136 -11.74 5.15 4.61
CA VAL A 136 -12.10 5.80 3.33
C VAL A 136 -13.60 5.62 2.98
N LYS A 137 -14.21 4.51 3.38
CA LYS A 137 -15.64 4.27 3.15
C LYS A 137 -16.53 5.35 3.77
N SER A 138 -16.21 5.82 4.97
CA SER A 138 -16.99 6.87 5.64
C SER A 138 -16.93 8.21 4.87
N PHE A 139 -15.82 8.51 4.20
CA PHE A 139 -15.70 9.69 3.34
C PHE A 139 -16.44 9.52 2.02
N TRP A 140 -16.43 8.30 1.47
CA TRP A 140 -17.23 7.95 0.29
C TRP A 140 -18.72 8.18 0.52
N ASP A 141 -19.23 7.74 1.68
CA ASP A 141 -20.63 7.94 2.08
C ASP A 141 -20.94 9.44 2.31
N LYS A 142 -20.03 10.19 2.96
CA LYS A 142 -20.18 11.64 3.15
C LYS A 142 -20.18 12.44 1.83
N LEU A 143 -19.54 11.93 0.80
CA LEU A 143 -19.54 12.49 -0.55
C LEU A 143 -20.75 12.06 -1.38
N GLU A 144 -21.58 11.14 -0.87
CA GLU A 144 -22.75 10.55 -1.54
C GLU A 144 -22.38 9.89 -2.88
N LEU A 145 -21.21 9.26 -2.92
CA LEU A 145 -20.73 8.56 -4.09
C LEU A 145 -21.40 7.19 -4.24
N PRO A 146 -21.54 6.67 -5.48
CA PRO A 146 -22.25 5.42 -5.70
C PRO A 146 -21.53 4.22 -5.10
N ASN A 147 -22.24 3.38 -4.34
CA ASN A 147 -21.72 2.14 -3.77
C ASN A 147 -21.57 1.00 -4.79
N LYS A 148 -22.07 1.20 -6.00
CA LYS A 148 -21.91 0.29 -7.14
C LYS A 148 -21.28 1.05 -8.29
N ILE A 149 -20.23 0.48 -8.86
CA ILE A 149 -19.48 1.06 -9.96
C ILE A 149 -19.37 0.10 -11.12
N SER A 150 -19.00 0.62 -12.28
CA SER A 150 -18.57 -0.20 -13.42
C SER A 150 -17.04 -0.16 -13.49
N ILE A 151 -16.42 -1.32 -13.45
CA ILE A 151 -14.95 -1.47 -13.56
C ILE A 151 -14.60 -2.31 -14.77
N LYS A 152 -13.49 -1.96 -15.40
CA LYS A 152 -12.93 -2.73 -16.51
C LYS A 152 -11.70 -3.47 -15.96
N ASP A 153 -11.70 -4.80 -16.08
CA ASP A 153 -10.57 -5.61 -15.64
C ASP A 153 -9.38 -5.57 -16.62
N GLN A 154 -8.29 -6.23 -16.25
CA GLN A 154 -7.07 -6.30 -17.06
C GLN A 154 -7.28 -7.00 -18.41
N LYS A 155 -8.32 -7.86 -18.53
CA LYS A 155 -8.70 -8.55 -19.77
C LYS A 155 -9.64 -7.72 -20.65
N GLY A 156 -10.00 -6.51 -20.20
CA GLY A 156 -10.89 -5.60 -20.90
C GLY A 156 -12.39 -5.88 -20.68
N VAL A 157 -12.76 -6.82 -19.82
CA VAL A 157 -14.15 -7.14 -19.49
C VAL A 157 -14.70 -6.08 -18.53
N THR A 158 -15.87 -5.54 -18.85
CA THR A 158 -16.56 -4.58 -18.00
C THR A 158 -17.53 -5.27 -17.04
N HIS A 159 -17.27 -5.16 -15.75
CA HIS A 159 -18.14 -5.61 -14.67
C HIS A 159 -19.06 -4.45 -14.27
N LYS A 160 -20.35 -4.57 -14.55
CA LYS A 160 -21.37 -3.54 -14.22
C LYS A 160 -21.95 -3.77 -12.83
N ASN A 161 -22.31 -2.67 -12.16
CA ASN A 161 -22.93 -2.72 -10.82
C ASN A 161 -22.10 -3.49 -9.78
N TYR A 162 -20.78 -3.46 -9.92
CA TYR A 162 -19.89 -4.15 -9.01
C TYR A 162 -19.87 -3.45 -7.65
N PRO A 163 -20.08 -4.15 -6.54
CA PRO A 163 -20.04 -3.53 -5.20
C PRO A 163 -18.61 -3.11 -4.88
N MET A 164 -18.36 -1.81 -4.78
CA MET A 164 -17.02 -1.24 -4.60
C MET A 164 -16.29 -1.81 -3.38
N TRP A 165 -17.02 -1.99 -2.28
CA TRP A 165 -16.43 -2.31 -0.99
C TRP A 165 -16.15 -3.80 -0.78
N ILE A 166 -16.79 -4.71 -1.50
CA ILE A 166 -16.48 -6.15 -1.45
C ILE A 166 -15.07 -6.42 -1.97
N TYR A 167 -14.64 -5.72 -3.02
CA TYR A 167 -13.29 -5.86 -3.54
C TYR A 167 -12.23 -5.44 -2.52
N TRP A 168 -12.47 -4.34 -1.80
CA TRP A 168 -11.57 -3.87 -0.74
C TRP A 168 -11.41 -4.88 0.39
N PHE A 169 -12.51 -5.41 0.92
CA PHE A 169 -12.48 -6.41 1.99
C PHE A 169 -11.80 -7.72 1.58
N LEU A 170 -11.99 -8.19 0.36
CA LEU A 170 -11.33 -9.39 -0.15
C LEU A 170 -9.81 -9.19 -0.26
N THR A 171 -9.36 -8.01 -0.64
CA THR A 171 -7.93 -7.71 -0.74
C THR A 171 -7.28 -7.65 0.64
N GLU A 172 -7.90 -7.01 1.62
CA GLU A 172 -7.41 -6.99 3.00
C GLU A 172 -7.49 -8.36 3.68
N GLY A 173 -8.54 -9.13 3.45
CA GLY A 173 -8.70 -10.47 4.03
C GLY A 173 -7.70 -11.51 3.50
N VAL A 174 -7.05 -11.25 2.37
CA VAL A 174 -5.97 -12.10 1.82
C VAL A 174 -4.60 -11.71 2.39
N LEU A 175 -4.45 -10.50 2.90
CA LEU A 175 -3.20 -9.95 3.44
C LEU A 175 -3.14 -9.98 4.98
N GLY A 176 -4.24 -10.35 5.63
CA GLY A 176 -4.36 -10.45 7.08
C GLY A 176 -4.01 -11.83 7.65
#